data_39b94adefd15b6cf623df3a3e0916eb5
#
_entry.id   39b94adefd15b6cf623df3a3e0916eb5
#
_cell.length_a   1.000
_cell.length_b   1.000
_cell.length_c   1.000
_cell.angle_alpha   90.00
_cell.angle_beta   90.00
_cell.angle_gamma   90.00
#
_symmetry.space_group_name_H-M   'P 1'
#
loop_
_entity.id
_entity.type
_entity.pdbx_description
1 polymer ?
#
loop_
_entity_poly.entity_id
_entity_poly.type
_entity_poly.pdbx_seq_one_letter_code
_entity_poly.pdbx_strand_id
1 'polypeptide(L)'
;LGAVPAAGLLDLAGGAPLRAAALAPHFASLELQMTGLLDDLLSGRSEVTRTSAEMMGEGLPVRLDWLEAWLGTALRRRTLPDATGLTIPGGPLLQRAAAEVNISAAFRMVDRLREARRLLEGPAAPQLVLEALLVELVAAFRRKGVA
;
A
#
# COMPACT_ATOMS: atom_id res chain seq x y z
N LEU A 1 13.91 -10.48 -15.25
CA LEU A 1 13.21 -9.61 -14.30
C LEU A 1 14.00 -8.36 -13.95
N GLY A 2 15.14 -8.19 -14.58
CA GLY A 2 15.93 -6.98 -14.47
C GLY A 2 16.21 -6.58 -13.02
N ALA A 3 15.87 -5.34 -12.69
CA ALA A 3 16.12 -4.79 -11.37
C ALA A 3 15.03 -5.10 -10.35
N VAL A 4 13.95 -5.81 -10.74
CA VAL A 4 12.83 -6.08 -9.85
C VAL A 4 13.09 -7.32 -9.01
N PRO A 5 13.07 -7.21 -7.68
CA PRO A 5 13.28 -8.38 -6.83
C PRO A 5 12.14 -9.39 -6.96
N ALA A 6 12.49 -10.67 -7.12
CA ALA A 6 11.49 -11.71 -7.25
C ALA A 6 10.57 -11.80 -6.02
N ALA A 7 11.15 -11.60 -4.84
CA ALA A 7 10.38 -11.63 -3.60
C ALA A 7 9.31 -10.53 -3.57
N GLY A 8 9.64 -9.33 -4.06
CA GLY A 8 8.69 -8.24 -4.13
C GLY A 8 7.53 -8.53 -5.07
N LEU A 9 7.84 -9.15 -6.21
CA LEU A 9 6.81 -9.53 -7.17
C LEU A 9 5.87 -10.59 -6.59
N LEU A 10 6.42 -11.58 -5.89
CA LEU A 10 5.60 -12.63 -5.28
C LEU A 10 4.70 -12.06 -4.18
N ASP A 11 5.22 -11.14 -3.38
CA ASP A 11 4.43 -10.48 -2.35
C ASP A 11 3.27 -9.70 -2.96
N LEU A 12 3.56 -8.93 -4.00
CA LEU A 12 2.54 -8.13 -4.68
C LEU A 12 1.45 -9.00 -5.29
N ALA A 13 1.85 -10.12 -5.87
CA ALA A 13 0.91 -11.03 -6.52
C ALA A 13 0.22 -12.00 -5.55
N GLY A 14 0.47 -11.88 -4.24
CA GLY A 14 -0.11 -12.78 -3.26
C GLY A 14 0.49 -14.17 -3.29
N GLY A 15 1.74 -14.27 -3.78
CA GLY A 15 2.41 -15.55 -3.86
C GLY A 15 2.14 -16.35 -5.12
N ALA A 16 1.30 -15.87 -6.05
CA ALA A 16 0.95 -16.58 -7.27
C ALA A 16 2.00 -16.32 -8.37
N PRO A 17 2.77 -17.34 -8.80
CA PRO A 17 3.87 -17.11 -9.76
C PRO A 17 3.42 -16.55 -11.11
N LEU A 18 2.29 -17.00 -11.63
CA LEU A 18 1.79 -16.50 -12.91
C LEU A 18 1.41 -15.03 -12.84
N ARG A 19 0.80 -14.65 -11.73
CA ARG A 19 0.42 -13.25 -11.54
C ARG A 19 1.66 -12.38 -11.37
N ALA A 20 2.66 -12.88 -10.64
CA ALA A 20 3.93 -12.16 -10.49
C ALA A 20 4.60 -11.91 -11.84
N ALA A 21 4.61 -12.91 -12.72
CA ALA A 21 5.19 -12.78 -14.06
C ALA A 21 4.43 -11.72 -14.87
N ALA A 22 3.10 -11.68 -14.77
CA ALA A 22 2.29 -10.71 -15.49
C ALA A 22 2.54 -9.28 -15.01
N LEU A 23 2.88 -9.10 -13.74
CA LEU A 23 3.14 -7.78 -13.15
C LEU A 23 4.57 -7.29 -13.38
N ALA A 24 5.51 -8.20 -13.71
CA ALA A 24 6.92 -7.87 -13.79
C ALA A 24 7.24 -6.67 -14.69
N PRO A 25 6.66 -6.56 -15.91
CA PRO A 25 7.00 -5.46 -16.81
C PRO A 25 6.67 -4.08 -16.27
N HIS A 26 5.74 -3.98 -15.32
CA HIS A 26 5.24 -2.70 -14.82
C HIS A 26 5.54 -2.48 -13.35
N PHE A 27 6.25 -3.41 -12.72
CA PHE A 27 6.45 -3.35 -11.27
C PHE A 27 7.20 -2.09 -10.84
N ALA A 28 8.28 -1.75 -11.53
CA ALA A 28 9.07 -0.59 -11.14
C ALA A 28 8.29 0.71 -11.26
N SER A 29 7.48 0.86 -12.33
CA SER A 29 6.63 2.03 -12.50
C SER A 29 5.55 2.10 -11.44
N LEU A 30 4.93 0.97 -11.15
CA LEU A 30 3.89 0.91 -10.13
C LEU A 30 4.45 1.28 -8.76
N GLU A 31 5.61 0.74 -8.41
CA GLU A 31 6.22 1.03 -7.11
C GLU A 31 6.57 2.50 -6.99
N LEU A 32 7.14 3.08 -8.03
CA LEU A 32 7.48 4.50 -8.03
C LEU A 32 6.23 5.36 -7.86
N GLN A 33 5.18 5.05 -8.59
CA GLN A 33 3.92 5.78 -8.48
C GLN A 33 3.33 5.68 -7.08
N MET A 34 3.21 4.46 -6.55
CA MET A 34 2.56 4.24 -5.27
C MET A 34 3.35 4.80 -4.11
N THR A 35 4.68 4.66 -4.12
CA THR A 35 5.49 5.25 -3.05
C THR A 35 5.41 6.76 -3.08
N GLY A 36 5.37 7.37 -4.27
CA GLY A 36 5.19 8.81 -4.40
C GLY A 36 3.84 9.28 -3.87
N LEU A 37 2.77 8.57 -4.22
CA LEU A 37 1.43 8.90 -3.75
C LEU A 37 1.33 8.80 -2.22
N LEU A 38 1.86 7.74 -1.65
CA LEU A 38 1.85 7.56 -0.20
C LEU A 38 2.70 8.61 0.50
N ASP A 39 3.87 8.90 -0.04
CA ASP A 39 4.75 9.90 0.54
C ASP A 39 4.07 11.28 0.57
N ASP A 40 3.44 11.67 -0.53
CA ASP A 40 2.72 12.93 -0.59
C ASP A 40 1.53 12.95 0.35
N LEU A 41 0.79 11.85 0.42
CA LEU A 41 -0.38 11.76 1.29
C LEU A 41 0.01 11.82 2.77
N LEU A 42 0.99 11.02 3.17
CA LEU A 42 1.40 10.94 4.58
C LEU A 42 2.16 12.17 5.05
N SER A 43 2.81 12.89 4.14
CA SER A 43 3.49 14.14 4.48
C SER A 43 2.55 15.34 4.52
N GLY A 44 1.31 15.17 4.05
CA GLY A 44 0.35 16.27 3.98
C GLY A 44 0.48 17.11 2.72
N ARG A 45 1.34 16.73 1.77
CA ARG A 45 1.49 17.46 0.51
C ARG A 45 0.33 17.23 -0.45
N SER A 46 -0.41 16.13 -0.25
CA SER A 46 -1.57 15.82 -1.08
C SER A 46 -2.75 15.47 -0.20
N GLU A 47 -3.94 15.82 -0.67
CA GLU A 47 -5.17 15.50 0.03
C GLU A 47 -5.70 14.14 -0.39
N VAL A 48 -6.53 13.53 0.48
CA VAL A 48 -7.15 12.23 0.22
C VAL A 48 -7.91 12.22 -1.10
N THR A 49 -8.69 13.28 -1.37
CA THR A 49 -9.47 13.37 -2.59
C THR A 49 -8.60 13.31 -3.85
N ARG A 50 -7.49 14.04 -3.84
CA ARG A 50 -6.59 14.04 -4.96
C ARG A 50 -5.89 12.70 -5.13
N THR A 51 -5.43 12.11 -4.03
CA THR A 51 -4.76 10.82 -4.08
C THR A 51 -5.69 9.73 -4.60
N SER A 52 -6.95 9.73 -4.13
CA SER A 52 -7.91 8.74 -4.60
C SER A 52 -8.19 8.90 -6.09
N ALA A 53 -8.29 10.14 -6.57
CA ALA A 53 -8.50 10.38 -8.00
C ALA A 53 -7.34 9.85 -8.85
N GLU A 54 -6.11 10.00 -8.36
CA GLU A 54 -4.94 9.51 -9.08
C GLU A 54 -4.83 7.98 -9.05
N MET A 55 -5.44 7.32 -8.08
CA MET A 55 -5.45 5.86 -7.99
C MET A 55 -6.54 5.21 -8.83
N MET A 56 -7.53 6.00 -9.26
CA MET A 56 -8.65 5.47 -10.05
C MET A 56 -8.22 5.06 -11.46
N GLY A 57 -9.09 4.27 -12.11
CA GLY A 57 -8.86 3.83 -13.48
C GLY A 57 -8.61 2.34 -13.55
N GLU A 58 -8.20 1.87 -14.71
CA GLU A 58 -8.00 0.44 -14.96
C GLU A 58 -6.94 -0.18 -14.06
N GLY A 59 -5.97 0.60 -13.62
CA GLY A 59 -4.90 0.11 -12.75
C GLY A 59 -5.27 0.03 -11.28
N LEU A 60 -6.51 0.35 -10.91
CA LEU A 60 -6.90 0.35 -9.51
C LEU A 60 -6.69 -1.00 -8.81
N PRO A 61 -7.09 -2.15 -9.39
CA PRO A 61 -6.87 -3.42 -8.70
C PRO A 61 -5.40 -3.70 -8.40
N VAL A 62 -4.51 -3.37 -9.35
CA VAL A 62 -3.07 -3.58 -9.17
C VAL A 62 -2.51 -2.65 -8.10
N ARG A 63 -3.00 -1.42 -8.06
CA ARG A 63 -2.58 -0.47 -7.03
C ARG A 63 -3.02 -0.91 -5.64
N LEU A 64 -4.21 -1.50 -5.52
CA LEU A 64 -4.67 -2.05 -4.26
C LEU A 64 -3.87 -3.29 -3.87
N ASP A 65 -3.50 -4.13 -4.82
CA ASP A 65 -2.61 -5.27 -4.57
C ASP A 65 -1.28 -4.78 -3.99
N TRP A 66 -0.72 -3.74 -4.60
CA TRP A 66 0.55 -3.17 -4.12
C TRP A 66 0.41 -2.65 -2.69
N LEU A 67 -0.68 -1.94 -2.41
CA LEU A 67 -0.91 -1.38 -1.09
C LEU A 67 -1.05 -2.48 -0.04
N GLU A 68 -1.77 -3.55 -0.37
CA GLU A 68 -1.91 -4.67 0.54
C GLU A 68 -0.56 -5.34 0.82
N ALA A 69 0.26 -5.52 -0.20
CA ALA A 69 1.59 -6.09 -0.04
C ALA A 69 2.49 -5.19 0.82
N TRP A 70 2.40 -3.88 0.61
CA TRP A 70 3.16 -2.92 1.41
C TRP A 70 2.77 -2.98 2.88
N LEU A 71 1.46 -3.00 3.16
CA LEU A 71 0.96 -3.13 4.52
C LEU A 71 1.42 -4.43 5.16
N GLY A 72 1.36 -5.53 4.40
CA GLY A 72 1.82 -6.82 4.89
C GLY A 72 3.29 -6.82 5.25
N THR A 73 4.11 -6.18 4.43
CA THR A 73 5.55 -6.06 4.69
C THR A 73 5.81 -5.23 5.93
N ALA A 74 5.08 -4.11 6.08
CA ALA A 74 5.21 -3.27 7.26
C ALA A 74 4.85 -4.04 8.54
N LEU A 75 3.77 -4.82 8.48
CA LEU A 75 3.37 -5.64 9.61
C LEU A 75 4.41 -6.70 9.95
N ARG A 76 4.97 -7.37 8.94
CA ARG A 76 5.99 -8.37 9.19
C ARG A 76 7.23 -7.75 9.84
N ARG A 77 7.62 -6.57 9.40
CA ARG A 77 8.75 -5.87 10.01
C ARG A 77 8.50 -5.49 11.47
N ARG A 78 7.24 -5.17 11.79
CA ARG A 78 6.87 -4.80 13.17
C ARG A 78 6.71 -5.98 14.08
N THR A 79 6.35 -7.16 13.57
CA THR A 79 5.94 -8.29 14.40
C THR A 79 6.93 -9.44 14.42
N LEU A 80 7.81 -9.57 13.43
CA LEU A 80 8.74 -10.67 13.34
C LEU A 80 10.17 -10.20 13.58
N PRO A 81 10.85 -10.71 14.63
CA PRO A 81 12.23 -10.28 14.94
C PRO A 81 13.22 -10.57 13.81
N ASP A 82 12.96 -11.63 13.03
CA ASP A 82 13.88 -12.05 11.98
C ASP A 82 13.62 -11.36 10.64
N ALA A 83 12.72 -10.41 10.61
CA ALA A 83 12.33 -9.73 9.37
C ALA A 83 13.23 -8.56 9.01
N THR A 84 14.43 -8.48 9.61
CA THR A 84 15.34 -7.36 9.35
C THR A 84 15.80 -7.29 7.91
N GLY A 85 15.73 -8.40 7.17
CA GLY A 85 16.08 -8.41 5.75
C GLY A 85 14.97 -7.92 4.81
N LEU A 86 13.78 -7.68 5.33
CA LEU A 86 12.68 -7.19 4.50
C LEU A 86 12.89 -5.73 4.17
N THR A 87 12.80 -5.41 2.87
CA THR A 87 12.91 -4.04 2.39
C THR A 87 11.52 -3.46 2.21
N ILE A 88 11.28 -2.31 2.85
CA ILE A 88 10.01 -1.59 2.66
C ILE A 88 10.22 -0.56 1.56
N PRO A 89 9.44 -0.62 0.48
CA PRO A 89 9.55 0.38 -0.58
C PRO A 89 9.22 1.78 -0.06
N GLY A 90 9.96 2.75 -0.56
CA GLY A 90 9.71 4.15 -0.25
C GLY A 90 10.89 4.84 0.41
N GLY A 91 10.79 6.15 0.51
CA GLY A 91 11.83 6.98 1.12
C GLY A 91 11.77 7.02 2.64
N PRO A 92 12.55 7.93 3.25
CA PRO A 92 12.66 7.99 4.71
C PRO A 92 11.33 8.12 5.46
N LEU A 93 10.39 8.87 4.90
CA LEU A 93 9.08 9.05 5.54
C LEU A 93 8.32 7.73 5.63
N LEU A 94 8.28 6.98 4.52
CA LEU A 94 7.57 5.70 4.52
C LEU A 94 8.29 4.66 5.38
N GLN A 95 9.62 4.68 5.41
CA GLN A 95 10.39 3.81 6.29
C GLN A 95 10.03 4.06 7.75
N ARG A 96 9.97 5.32 8.13
CA ARG A 96 9.63 5.69 9.50
C ARG A 96 8.18 5.36 9.82
N ALA A 97 7.27 5.67 8.92
CA ALA A 97 5.85 5.38 9.11
C ALA A 97 5.64 3.87 9.35
N ALA A 98 6.30 3.04 8.54
CA ALA A 98 6.20 1.59 8.69
C ALA A 98 6.81 1.10 10.01
N ALA A 99 7.90 1.74 10.46
CA ALA A 99 8.56 1.36 11.70
C ALA A 99 7.76 1.77 12.94
N GLU A 100 6.96 2.81 12.85
CA GLU A 100 6.27 3.39 14.00
C GLU A 100 4.76 3.12 14.02
N VAL A 101 4.21 2.47 13.00
CA VAL A 101 2.77 2.25 12.93
C VAL A 101 2.28 1.39 14.09
N ASN A 102 1.12 1.73 14.61
CA ASN A 102 0.46 0.92 15.63
C ASN A 102 0.04 -0.40 14.98
N ILE A 103 0.46 -1.52 15.59
CA ILE A 103 0.21 -2.85 15.03
C ILE A 103 -1.29 -3.12 14.85
N SER A 104 -2.09 -2.78 15.87
CA SER A 104 -3.53 -2.98 15.78
C SER A 104 -4.16 -2.16 14.65
N ALA A 105 -3.70 -0.92 14.49
CA ALA A 105 -4.19 -0.06 13.41
C ALA A 105 -3.80 -0.63 12.05
N ALA A 106 -2.59 -1.17 11.92
CA ALA A 106 -2.14 -1.75 10.66
C ALA A 106 -2.95 -3.00 10.30
N PHE A 107 -3.28 -3.85 11.28
CA PHE A 107 -4.15 -5.00 11.03
C PHE A 107 -5.55 -4.55 10.59
N ARG A 108 -6.09 -3.53 11.25
CA ARG A 108 -7.39 -2.99 10.81
C ARG A 108 -7.34 -2.46 9.39
N MET A 109 -6.22 -1.86 9.00
CA MET A 109 -6.07 -1.36 7.63
C MET A 109 -6.10 -2.50 6.61
N VAL A 110 -5.48 -3.63 6.91
CA VAL A 110 -5.58 -4.78 6.03
C VAL A 110 -7.03 -5.24 5.86
N ASP A 111 -7.77 -5.29 6.97
CA ASP A 111 -9.18 -5.67 6.92
C ASP A 111 -10.02 -4.66 6.13
N ARG A 112 -9.77 -3.37 6.35
CA ARG A 112 -10.47 -2.31 5.62
C ARG A 112 -10.16 -2.37 4.12
N LEU A 113 -8.93 -2.65 3.78
CA LEU A 113 -8.55 -2.77 2.38
C LEU A 113 -9.27 -3.94 1.71
N ARG A 114 -9.37 -5.08 2.39
CA ARG A 114 -10.11 -6.23 1.86
C ARG A 114 -11.59 -5.93 1.70
N GLU A 115 -12.16 -5.20 2.65
CA GLU A 115 -13.55 -4.78 2.55
C GLU A 115 -13.76 -3.80 1.40
N ALA A 116 -12.83 -2.84 1.24
CA ALA A 116 -12.90 -1.90 0.12
C ALA A 116 -12.90 -2.64 -1.22
N ARG A 117 -12.06 -3.67 -1.35
CA ARG A 117 -12.04 -4.47 -2.59
C ARG A 117 -13.39 -5.10 -2.88
N ARG A 118 -14.06 -5.61 -1.84
CA ARG A 118 -15.40 -6.19 -2.01
C ARG A 118 -16.41 -5.14 -2.44
N LEU A 119 -16.37 -3.97 -1.82
CA LEU A 119 -17.28 -2.89 -2.15
C LEU A 119 -17.08 -2.39 -3.58
N LEU A 120 -15.84 -2.41 -4.05
CA LEU A 120 -15.52 -1.99 -5.42
C LEU A 120 -16.04 -2.96 -6.48
N GLU A 121 -16.35 -4.18 -6.10
CA GLU A 121 -16.96 -5.15 -7.02
C GLU A 121 -18.46 -4.94 -7.13
N GLY A 122 -19.07 -4.16 -6.27
CA GLY A 122 -20.49 -3.90 -6.23
C GLY A 122 -20.85 -2.52 -6.75
N PRO A 123 -22.07 -2.03 -6.43
CA PRO A 123 -22.57 -0.75 -6.93
C PRO A 123 -22.04 0.47 -6.21
N ALA A 124 -21.20 0.32 -5.19
CA ALA A 124 -20.67 1.45 -4.43
C ALA A 124 -19.84 2.35 -5.33
N ALA A 125 -19.87 3.67 -5.05
CA ALA A 125 -19.08 4.65 -5.79
C ALA A 125 -17.59 4.44 -5.51
N PRO A 126 -16.77 4.09 -6.52
CA PRO A 126 -15.38 3.74 -6.28
C PRO A 126 -14.57 4.83 -5.60
N GLN A 127 -14.76 6.08 -5.99
CA GLN A 127 -13.99 7.16 -5.39
C GLN A 127 -14.28 7.32 -3.92
N LEU A 128 -15.54 7.19 -3.51
CA LEU A 128 -15.90 7.30 -2.09
C LEU A 128 -15.32 6.16 -1.27
N VAL A 129 -15.29 4.95 -1.84
CA VAL A 129 -14.68 3.79 -1.18
C VAL A 129 -13.20 4.04 -0.95
N LEU A 130 -12.50 4.55 -1.97
CA LEU A 130 -11.08 4.86 -1.85
C LEU A 130 -10.82 5.98 -0.86
N GLU A 131 -11.62 7.04 -0.89
CA GLU A 131 -11.42 8.15 0.03
C GLU A 131 -11.55 7.69 1.48
N ALA A 132 -12.56 6.88 1.76
CA ALA A 132 -12.75 6.34 3.10
C ALA A 132 -11.55 5.49 3.54
N LEU A 133 -11.03 4.65 2.63
CA LEU A 133 -9.88 3.83 2.91
C LEU A 133 -8.64 4.69 3.21
N LEU A 134 -8.39 5.70 2.38
CA LEU A 134 -7.22 6.56 2.54
C LEU A 134 -7.28 7.43 3.80
N VAL A 135 -8.47 7.86 4.20
CA VAL A 135 -8.63 8.57 5.46
C VAL A 135 -8.17 7.71 6.62
N GLU A 136 -8.57 6.45 6.63
CA GLU A 136 -8.15 5.53 7.68
C GLU A 136 -6.65 5.23 7.62
N LEU A 137 -6.11 5.13 6.41
CA LEU A 137 -4.68 4.92 6.22
C LEU A 137 -3.87 6.07 6.81
N VAL A 138 -4.28 7.30 6.52
CA VAL A 138 -3.64 8.50 7.06
C VAL A 138 -3.69 8.48 8.59
N ALA A 139 -4.86 8.16 9.15
CA ALA A 139 -5.01 8.11 10.60
C ALA A 139 -4.10 7.06 11.23
N ALA A 140 -3.94 5.90 10.57
CA ALA A 140 -3.12 4.82 11.09
C ALA A 140 -1.63 5.15 11.07
N PHE A 141 -1.15 5.79 10.00
CA PHE A 141 0.29 5.97 9.77
C PHE A 141 0.83 7.34 10.13
N ARG A 142 -0.02 8.39 10.20
CA ARG A 142 0.44 9.73 10.55
C ARG A 142 0.27 10.08 12.02
N ARG A 143 -0.52 9.29 12.75
CA ARG A 143 -0.97 9.67 14.07
C ARG A 143 0.14 10.05 15.04
N LYS A 144 1.27 9.34 15.01
CA LYS A 144 2.37 9.63 15.92
C LYS A 144 3.40 10.58 15.35
N GLY A 145 3.58 10.56 14.04
CA GLY A 145 4.62 11.33 13.39
C GLY A 145 4.28 12.79 13.18
N VAL A 146 3.01 13.15 13.37
CA VAL A 146 2.52 14.49 13.05
C VAL A 146 1.90 15.16 14.26
N ALA A 147 2.10 14.59 15.40
CA ALA A 147 1.53 15.13 16.64
C ALA A 147 1.89 16.59 16.87
#